data_01b2ab03912d32c6c4ea80af3125a5fa
#
_entry.id   01b2ab03912d32c6c4ea80af3125a5fa
#
_cell.length_a   1.000
_cell.length_b   1.000
_cell.length_c   1.000
_cell.angle_alpha   90.00
_cell.angle_beta   90.00
_cell.angle_gamma   90.00
#
_symmetry.space_group_name_H-M   'P 1'
#
loop_
_entity.id
_entity.type
_entity.pdbx_description
1 polymer ?
#
loop_
_entity_poly.entity_id
_entity_poly.type
_entity_poly.pdbx_seq_one_letter_code
_entity_poly.pdbx_strand_id
1 'polypeptide(L)'
;MANTPSNMLALGTRAPFFELPNPSHSNEIQSLEDLKGEKGTLVIFMCNHCPFVLHVIDKLTELYEDYHTQGIEFIAINANDVEKYPADSPEKMIEFQIERKFEFPYLYDESQ
;
A
#
# COMPACT_ATOMS: atom_id res chain seq x y z
N MET A 1 -9.28 3.96 -14.23
CA MET A 1 -8.64 2.96 -13.36
C MET A 1 -9.49 1.71 -13.19
N ALA A 2 -10.72 1.87 -12.72
CA ALA A 2 -11.58 0.71 -12.41
C ALA A 2 -11.84 -0.22 -13.59
N ASN A 3 -11.80 0.30 -14.82
CA ASN A 3 -12.08 -0.48 -16.02
C ASN A 3 -10.82 -1.02 -16.72
N THR A 4 -9.66 -0.85 -16.10
CA THR A 4 -8.41 -1.36 -16.68
C THR A 4 -8.32 -2.87 -16.47
N PRO A 5 -8.17 -3.65 -17.56
CA PRO A 5 -8.02 -5.10 -17.41
C PRO A 5 -6.75 -5.46 -16.66
N SER A 6 -6.83 -6.51 -15.87
CA SER A 6 -5.66 -7.02 -15.15
C SER A 6 -4.86 -7.96 -16.05
N ASN A 7 -3.55 -7.75 -16.11
CA ASN A 7 -2.61 -8.66 -16.75
C ASN A 7 -1.96 -9.52 -15.66
N MET A 8 -2.49 -10.71 -15.46
CA MET A 8 -1.99 -11.59 -14.40
C MET A 8 -0.59 -12.10 -14.70
N LEU A 9 0.28 -11.99 -13.71
CA LEU A 9 1.61 -12.62 -13.79
C LEU A 9 1.49 -14.10 -13.42
N ALA A 10 2.36 -14.90 -14.00
CA ALA A 10 2.41 -16.32 -13.67
C ALA A 10 2.79 -16.50 -12.20
N LEU A 11 2.18 -17.48 -11.55
CA LEU A 11 2.57 -17.85 -10.20
C LEU A 11 4.03 -18.26 -10.15
N GLY A 12 4.73 -17.87 -9.09
CA GLY A 12 6.16 -18.12 -8.96
C GLY A 12 7.03 -17.02 -9.57
N THR A 13 6.44 -16.02 -10.23
CA THR A 13 7.18 -14.86 -10.72
C THR A 13 7.77 -14.11 -9.55
N ARG A 14 9.06 -13.79 -9.61
CA ARG A 14 9.74 -13.07 -8.55
C ARG A 14 9.28 -11.61 -8.52
N ALA A 15 8.89 -11.10 -7.34
CA ALA A 15 8.52 -9.70 -7.17
C ALA A 15 9.73 -8.80 -7.42
N PRO A 16 9.57 -7.69 -8.16
CA PRO A 16 10.68 -6.75 -8.35
C PRO A 16 11.06 -6.07 -7.05
N PHE A 17 12.33 -5.74 -6.91
CA PHE A 17 12.83 -4.96 -5.78
C PHE A 17 12.27 -3.54 -5.84
N PHE A 18 11.94 -2.97 -4.68
CA PHE A 18 11.56 -1.56 -4.60
C PHE A 18 12.05 -0.93 -3.29
N GLU A 19 12.25 0.38 -3.33
CA GLU A 19 12.55 1.23 -2.19
C GLU A 19 11.72 2.49 -2.34
N LEU A 20 10.83 2.77 -1.42
CA LEU A 20 9.89 3.88 -1.52
C LEU A 20 9.77 4.62 -0.19
N PRO A 21 9.52 5.95 -0.23
CA PRO A 21 9.32 6.71 1.01
C PRO A 21 7.98 6.38 1.68
N ASN A 22 8.01 6.40 3.01
CA ASN A 22 6.80 6.26 3.81
C ASN A 22 6.44 7.62 4.42
N PRO A 23 5.43 8.32 3.90
CA PRO A 23 5.06 9.66 4.40
C PRO A 23 4.74 9.69 5.89
N SER A 24 4.12 8.65 6.42
CA SER A 24 3.78 8.57 7.84
C SER A 24 4.99 8.39 8.75
N HIS A 25 6.15 8.06 8.20
CA HIS A 25 7.40 7.92 8.92
C HIS A 25 8.46 8.89 8.41
N SER A 26 8.08 10.15 8.26
CA SER A 26 8.97 11.25 7.85
C SER A 26 9.68 10.98 6.52
N ASN A 27 9.00 10.32 5.59
CA ASN A 27 9.54 9.95 4.28
C ASN A 27 10.76 9.02 4.36
N GLU A 28 10.87 8.24 5.42
CA GLU A 28 11.89 7.20 5.52
C GLU A 28 11.75 6.23 4.34
N ILE A 29 12.87 5.94 3.69
CA ILE A 29 12.89 4.99 2.57
C ILE A 29 12.81 3.57 3.13
N GLN A 30 11.81 2.83 2.68
CA GLN A 30 11.58 1.45 3.10
C GLN A 30 11.55 0.53 1.88
N SER A 31 12.16 -0.63 2.00
CA SER A 31 12.24 -1.58 0.89
C SER A 31 11.39 -2.82 1.17
N LEU A 32 11.16 -3.60 0.12
CA LEU A 32 10.50 -4.90 0.27
C LEU A 32 11.25 -5.79 1.27
N GLU A 33 12.57 -5.80 1.23
CA GLU A 33 13.38 -6.59 2.17
C GLU A 33 13.18 -6.17 3.62
N ASP A 34 12.99 -4.86 3.86
CA ASP A 34 12.77 -4.34 5.22
C ASP A 34 11.39 -4.67 5.75
N LEU A 35 10.39 -4.76 4.87
CA LEU A 35 8.99 -4.83 5.27
C LEU A 35 8.34 -6.19 5.07
N LYS A 36 8.99 -7.09 4.35
CA LYS A 36 8.38 -8.39 4.02
C LYS A 36 8.11 -9.21 5.26
N GLY A 37 7.05 -10.01 5.21
CA GLY A 37 6.69 -10.92 6.28
C GLY A 37 7.51 -12.19 6.25
N GLU A 38 7.65 -12.81 7.40
CA GLU A 38 8.40 -14.06 7.54
C GLU A 38 7.77 -15.20 6.73
N LYS A 39 6.44 -15.26 6.69
CA LYS A 39 5.71 -16.31 5.98
C LYS A 39 5.08 -15.86 4.69
N GLY A 40 4.83 -14.56 4.54
CA GLY A 40 4.23 -14.03 3.33
C GLY A 40 4.04 -12.53 3.42
N THR A 41 3.81 -11.92 2.26
CA THR A 41 3.62 -10.47 2.17
C THR A 41 2.53 -10.18 1.14
N LEU A 42 1.54 -9.38 1.54
CA LEU A 42 0.51 -8.89 0.63
C LEU A 42 0.87 -7.47 0.21
N VAL A 43 1.14 -7.27 -1.07
CA VAL A 43 1.41 -5.95 -1.64
C VAL A 43 0.14 -5.44 -2.30
N ILE A 44 -0.31 -4.25 -1.90
CA ILE A 44 -1.58 -3.68 -2.32
C ILE A 44 -1.33 -2.33 -2.98
N PHE A 45 -1.71 -2.18 -4.25
CA PHE A 45 -1.68 -0.87 -4.89
C PHE A 45 -3.03 -0.19 -4.63
N MET A 46 -3.00 0.93 -3.94
CA MET A 46 -4.22 1.65 -3.56
C MET A 46 -3.99 3.16 -3.54
N CYS A 47 -5.07 3.92 -3.40
CA CYS A 47 -5.03 5.37 -3.31
C CYS A 47 -6.00 5.85 -2.23
N ASN A 48 -5.96 7.16 -1.94
CA ASN A 48 -6.76 7.72 -0.85
C ASN A 48 -8.22 7.96 -1.22
N HIS A 49 -8.52 8.11 -2.51
CA HIS A 49 -9.85 8.53 -2.96
C HIS A 49 -10.64 7.46 -3.72
N CYS A 50 -10.02 6.33 -4.04
CA CYS A 50 -10.69 5.28 -4.82
C CYS A 50 -11.85 4.68 -4.04
N PRO A 51 -13.09 4.71 -4.57
CA PRO A 51 -14.25 4.16 -3.87
C PRO A 51 -14.10 2.69 -3.49
N PHE A 52 -13.41 1.91 -4.31
CA PHE A 52 -13.18 0.50 -4.00
C PHE A 52 -12.29 0.32 -2.79
N VAL A 53 -11.26 1.17 -2.66
CA VAL A 53 -10.38 1.17 -1.48
C VAL A 53 -11.16 1.56 -0.24
N LEU A 54 -11.94 2.63 -0.31
CA LEU A 54 -12.76 3.10 0.81
C LEU A 54 -13.75 2.03 1.28
N HIS A 55 -14.21 1.20 0.35
CA HIS A 55 -15.15 0.14 0.65
C HIS A 55 -14.51 -1.04 1.39
N VAL A 56 -13.22 -1.30 1.16
CA VAL A 56 -12.54 -2.50 1.70
C VAL A 56 -11.49 -2.20 2.75
N ILE A 57 -11.13 -0.92 2.97
CA ILE A 57 -9.98 -0.59 3.84
C ILE A 57 -10.17 -1.08 5.28
N ASP A 58 -11.37 -1.00 5.81
CA ASP A 58 -11.62 -1.45 7.18
C ASP A 58 -11.43 -2.95 7.30
N LYS A 59 -11.83 -3.69 6.27
CA LYS A 59 -11.64 -5.15 6.23
C LYS A 59 -10.17 -5.52 6.08
N LEU A 60 -9.43 -4.77 5.27
CA LEU A 60 -7.99 -4.97 5.13
C LEU A 60 -7.27 -4.73 6.46
N THR A 61 -7.67 -3.68 7.20
CA THR A 61 -7.13 -3.40 8.52
C THR A 61 -7.37 -4.55 9.49
N GLU A 62 -8.59 -5.07 9.48
CA GLU A 62 -8.97 -6.20 10.30
C GLU A 62 -8.16 -7.46 9.95
N LEU A 63 -7.99 -7.74 8.66
CA LEU A 63 -7.18 -8.86 8.21
C LEU A 63 -5.71 -8.69 8.60
N TYR A 64 -5.18 -7.50 8.53
CA TYR A 64 -3.81 -7.24 8.95
C TYR A 64 -3.63 -7.52 10.44
N GLU A 65 -4.55 -7.09 11.27
CA GLU A 65 -4.50 -7.36 12.71
C GLU A 65 -4.50 -8.85 13.01
N ASP A 66 -5.27 -9.62 12.24
CA ASP A 66 -5.38 -11.06 12.42
C ASP A 66 -4.12 -11.82 11.99
N TYR A 67 -3.49 -11.38 10.90
CA TYR A 67 -2.44 -12.17 10.25
C TYR A 67 -1.01 -11.66 10.47
N HIS A 68 -0.81 -10.39 10.82
CA HIS A 68 0.55 -9.89 10.97
C HIS A 68 1.30 -10.59 12.12
N THR A 69 0.61 -11.01 13.15
CA THR A 69 1.21 -11.79 14.24
C THR A 69 1.58 -13.22 13.82
N GLN A 70 1.07 -13.66 12.68
CA GLN A 70 1.34 -14.99 12.12
C GLN A 70 2.43 -14.97 11.05
N GLY A 71 3.12 -13.84 10.89
CA GLY A 71 4.21 -13.73 9.93
C GLY A 71 3.79 -13.25 8.55
N ILE A 72 2.57 -12.77 8.39
CA ILE A 72 2.07 -12.18 7.14
C ILE A 72 2.08 -10.67 7.28
N GLU A 73 2.82 -9.98 6.45
CA GLU A 73 2.87 -8.52 6.45
C GLU A 73 2.12 -7.94 5.25
N PHE A 74 1.64 -6.70 5.41
CA PHE A 74 0.95 -5.97 4.34
C PHE A 74 1.77 -4.74 3.99
N ILE A 75 1.87 -4.44 2.70
CA ILE A 75 2.54 -3.23 2.21
C ILE A 75 1.61 -2.60 1.18
N ALA A 76 1.16 -1.38 1.44
CA ALA A 76 0.34 -0.64 0.49
C ALA A 76 1.20 0.39 -0.24
N ILE A 77 0.95 0.58 -1.53
CA ILE A 77 1.70 1.50 -2.38
C ILE A 77 0.72 2.39 -3.13
N ASN A 78 0.92 3.71 -3.04
CA ASN A 78 0.19 4.69 -3.82
C ASN A 78 1.09 5.17 -4.96
N ALA A 79 0.71 4.85 -6.19
CA ALA A 79 1.46 5.22 -7.39
C ALA A 79 0.65 6.17 -8.30
N ASN A 80 -0.35 6.85 -7.77
CA ASN A 80 -1.17 7.77 -8.55
C ASN A 80 -0.47 9.10 -8.78
N ASP A 81 -0.83 9.74 -9.89
CA ASP A 81 -0.31 11.05 -10.27
C ASP A 81 -0.98 12.13 -9.41
N VAL A 82 -0.22 12.71 -8.47
CA VAL A 82 -0.76 13.70 -7.55
C VAL A 82 -1.06 15.06 -8.22
N GLU A 83 -0.49 15.32 -9.39
CA GLU A 83 -0.83 16.52 -10.15
C GLU A 83 -2.26 16.43 -10.67
N LYS A 84 -2.68 15.25 -11.13
CA LYS A 84 -4.04 14.99 -11.59
C LYS A 84 -4.99 14.67 -10.46
N TYR A 85 -4.49 14.04 -9.39
CA TYR A 85 -5.29 13.58 -8.27
C TYR A 85 -4.68 14.07 -6.95
N PRO A 86 -4.84 15.37 -6.62
CA PRO A 86 -4.25 15.92 -5.40
C PRO A 86 -4.72 15.23 -4.11
N ALA A 87 -5.87 14.56 -4.15
CA ALA A 87 -6.36 13.79 -3.00
C ALA A 87 -5.46 12.61 -2.64
N ASP A 88 -4.52 12.24 -3.53
CA ASP A 88 -3.59 11.13 -3.32
C ASP A 88 -2.18 11.61 -2.95
N SER A 89 -2.03 12.88 -2.55
CA SER A 89 -0.73 13.42 -2.14
C SER A 89 -0.20 12.73 -0.89
N PRO A 90 1.13 12.79 -0.64
CA PRO A 90 1.71 12.23 0.57
C PRO A 90 1.08 12.76 1.87
N GLU A 91 0.75 14.04 1.91
CA GLU A 91 0.06 14.63 3.07
C GLU A 91 -1.31 14.01 3.29
N LYS A 92 -2.05 13.76 2.22
CA LYS A 92 -3.35 13.09 2.28
C LYS A 92 -3.23 11.62 2.65
N MET A 93 -2.12 10.97 2.28
CA MET A 93 -1.85 9.60 2.71
C MET A 93 -1.73 9.51 4.22
N ILE A 94 -1.03 10.45 4.84
CA ILE A 94 -0.89 10.50 6.29
C ILE A 94 -2.26 10.68 6.97
N GLU A 95 -3.06 11.63 6.47
CA GLU A 95 -4.41 11.87 6.99
C GLU A 95 -5.30 10.63 6.84
N PHE A 96 -5.23 9.96 5.70
CA PHE A 96 -6.03 8.77 5.43
C PHE A 96 -5.66 7.63 6.37
N GLN A 97 -4.37 7.43 6.60
CA GLN A 97 -3.89 6.38 7.49
C GLN A 97 -4.35 6.63 8.94
N ILE A 98 -4.30 7.87 9.39
CA ILE A 98 -4.77 8.25 10.73
C ILE A 98 -6.29 8.07 10.84
N GLU A 99 -7.04 8.56 9.85
CA GLU A 99 -8.49 8.49 9.83
C GLU A 99 -9.01 7.06 9.84
N ARG A 100 -8.39 6.18 9.05
CA ARG A 100 -8.81 4.78 8.92
C ARG A 100 -8.11 3.86 9.91
N LYS A 101 -7.12 4.35 10.64
CA LYS A 101 -6.43 3.63 11.72
C LYS A 101 -5.76 2.34 11.29
N PHE A 102 -5.26 2.28 10.05
CA PHE A 102 -4.48 1.11 9.65
C PHE A 102 -3.00 1.33 9.92
N GLU A 103 -2.32 0.25 10.34
CA GLU A 103 -0.93 0.32 10.80
C GLU A 103 0.07 -0.26 9.81
N PHE A 104 -0.38 -0.96 8.78
CA PHE A 104 0.56 -1.49 7.79
C PHE A 104 1.20 -0.35 6.98
N PRO A 105 2.44 -0.54 6.49
CA PRO A 105 3.14 0.51 5.74
C PRO A 105 2.36 0.97 4.52
N TYR A 106 2.34 2.28 4.29
CA TYR A 106 1.70 2.90 3.13
C TYR A 106 2.75 3.77 2.45
N LEU A 107 3.29 3.30 1.34
CA LEU A 107 4.42 3.90 0.65
C LEU A 107 3.97 4.71 -0.56
N TYR A 108 4.77 5.70 -0.92
CA TYR A 108 4.46 6.59 -2.05
C TYR A 108 5.44 6.35 -3.19
N ASP A 109 4.93 6.04 -4.38
CA ASP A 109 5.72 5.85 -5.59
C ASP A 109 5.49 7.02 -6.54
N GLU A 110 6.37 8.01 -6.48
CA GLU A 110 6.31 9.19 -7.32
C GLU A 110 6.56 8.86 -8.79
N SER A 111 7.34 7.83 -9.05
CA SER A 111 7.69 7.44 -10.42
C SER A 111 6.55 6.77 -11.19
N GLN A 112 5.58 6.27 -10.46
CA GLN A 112 4.44 5.54 -11.05
C GLN A 112 4.90 4.26 -11.73
#